data_466af81daca29ceff412e9e7325feeaf
#
_entry.id   466af81daca29ceff412e9e7325feeaf
#
_cell.length_a   1.000
_cell.length_b   1.000
_cell.length_c   1.000
_cell.angle_alpha   90.00
_cell.angle_beta   90.00
_cell.angle_gamma   90.00
#
_symmetry.space_group_name_H-M   'P 1'
#
loop_
_entity.id
_entity.type
_entity.pdbx_description
1 polymer ?
#
loop_
_entity_poly.entity_id
_entity_poly.type
_entity_poly.pdbx_seq_one_letter_code
_entity_poly.pdbx_strand_id
1 'polypeptide(L)'
;AIYWQGDPERGVNKCTVDFLKKMNSGLHALHPTAMLIAEDSTAFPKVTAPVEYDGLGFDYKWDLGWMNDTLDYFRTPPAERKYHHGKITFSMQYFYNELYLLPISHDENVHGKATVIQKMWGDYDVKFPQARAFYMYMYSHPGKKLNFMGGEFAQFREWDETREQDWDILKYPLHDSFLRYMTDLEKLYTTRPSLYNGEYNPDCFKWILPDESERSVFAY
;
A
#
# COMPACT_ATOMS: atom_id res chain seq x y z
N ALA A 1 20.08 -2.05 9.07
CA ALA A 1 19.54 -0.82 8.50
C ALA A 1 20.51 -0.24 7.46
N ILE A 2 19.99 0.38 6.41
CA ILE A 2 20.77 1.00 5.32
C ILE A 2 21.60 2.19 5.84
N TYR A 3 21.08 2.88 6.82
CA TYR A 3 21.80 3.94 7.53
C TYR A 3 22.33 3.44 8.88
N TRP A 4 23.41 4.04 9.36
CA TRP A 4 23.96 3.70 10.66
C TRP A 4 22.91 3.93 11.76
N GLN A 5 22.61 2.89 12.53
CA GLN A 5 21.58 2.86 13.59
C GLN A 5 20.17 3.26 13.09
N GLY A 6 19.90 3.14 11.78
CA GLY A 6 18.62 3.53 11.18
C GLY A 6 18.42 5.04 11.00
N ASP A 7 19.45 5.83 11.24
CA ASP A 7 19.40 7.30 11.21
C ASP A 7 20.09 7.84 9.93
N PRO A 8 19.35 8.48 9.00
CA PRO A 8 19.92 9.06 7.79
C PRO A 8 21.03 10.10 8.05
N GLU A 9 20.96 10.84 9.15
CA GLU A 9 21.97 11.85 9.51
C GLU A 9 23.32 11.22 9.84
N ARG A 10 23.34 9.96 10.23
CA ARG A 10 24.58 9.20 10.52
C ARG A 10 25.25 8.65 9.28
N GLY A 11 24.66 8.86 8.11
CA GLY A 11 25.18 8.43 6.82
C GLY A 11 24.94 6.95 6.51
N VAL A 12 25.25 6.58 5.28
CA VAL A 12 25.01 5.25 4.71
C VAL A 12 25.95 4.21 5.30
N ASN A 13 25.37 3.10 5.74
CA ASN A 13 26.12 1.90 6.14
C ASN A 13 26.53 1.09 4.89
N LYS A 14 27.70 1.38 4.35
CA LYS A 14 28.22 0.71 3.13
C LYS A 14 28.26 -0.81 3.26
N CYS A 15 28.61 -1.35 4.43
CA CYS A 15 28.64 -2.79 4.63
C CYS A 15 27.25 -3.43 4.47
N THR A 16 26.20 -2.76 4.96
CA THR A 16 24.82 -3.22 4.76
C THR A 16 24.42 -3.14 3.29
N VAL A 17 24.75 -2.04 2.60
CA VAL A 17 24.46 -1.88 1.16
C VAL A 17 25.14 -2.98 0.35
N ASP A 18 26.45 -3.23 0.57
CA ASP A 18 27.19 -4.27 -0.12
C ASP A 18 26.64 -5.68 0.18
N PHE A 19 26.23 -5.91 1.43
CA PHE A 19 25.58 -7.17 1.82
C PHE A 19 24.27 -7.36 1.07
N LEU A 20 23.39 -6.36 1.04
CA LEU A 20 22.09 -6.44 0.35
C LEU A 20 22.27 -6.69 -1.15
N LYS A 21 23.18 -5.97 -1.81
CA LYS A 21 23.49 -6.20 -3.24
C LYS A 21 23.93 -7.64 -3.51
N LYS A 22 24.85 -8.17 -2.71
CA LYS A 22 25.33 -9.56 -2.84
C LYS A 22 24.23 -10.57 -2.55
N MET A 23 23.45 -10.34 -1.49
CA MET A 23 22.33 -11.20 -1.10
C MET A 23 21.31 -11.28 -2.22
N ASN A 24 20.82 -10.14 -2.71
CA ASN A 24 19.78 -10.10 -3.74
C ASN A 24 20.27 -10.72 -5.05
N SER A 25 21.50 -10.39 -5.51
CA SER A 25 22.09 -11.03 -6.68
C SER A 25 22.22 -12.55 -6.51
N GLY A 26 22.65 -13.02 -5.35
CA GLY A 26 22.78 -14.46 -5.07
C GLY A 26 21.43 -15.16 -5.00
N LEU A 27 20.42 -14.54 -4.39
CA LEU A 27 19.06 -15.11 -4.31
C LEU A 27 18.42 -15.20 -5.70
N HIS A 28 18.52 -14.16 -6.54
CA HIS A 28 17.99 -14.21 -7.92
C HIS A 28 18.71 -15.25 -8.78
N ALA A 29 20.03 -15.45 -8.58
CA ALA A 29 20.77 -16.49 -9.30
C ALA A 29 20.38 -17.91 -8.89
N LEU A 30 20.10 -18.15 -7.60
CA LEU A 30 19.71 -19.45 -7.07
C LEU A 30 18.20 -19.73 -7.22
N HIS A 31 17.38 -18.69 -7.12
CA HIS A 31 15.92 -18.76 -7.13
C HIS A 31 15.34 -17.70 -8.07
N PRO A 32 15.44 -17.86 -9.39
CA PRO A 32 15.08 -16.83 -10.37
C PRO A 32 13.56 -16.49 -10.40
N THR A 33 12.73 -17.28 -9.74
CA THR A 33 11.28 -17.02 -9.58
C THR A 33 10.93 -16.38 -8.25
N ALA A 34 11.90 -16.19 -7.35
CA ALA A 34 11.66 -15.51 -6.08
C ALA A 34 11.45 -14.01 -6.31
N MET A 35 10.53 -13.44 -5.55
CA MET A 35 10.28 -12.00 -5.54
C MET A 35 10.84 -11.43 -4.23
N LEU A 36 11.76 -10.47 -4.35
CA LEU A 36 12.40 -9.82 -3.22
C LEU A 36 11.78 -8.44 -3.03
N ILE A 37 11.15 -8.24 -1.89
CA ILE A 37 10.41 -7.01 -1.59
C ILE A 37 11.07 -6.31 -0.40
N ALA A 38 11.39 -5.04 -0.56
CA ALA A 38 11.97 -4.23 0.51
C ALA A 38 10.90 -3.54 1.33
N GLU A 39 11.01 -3.65 2.65
CA GLU A 39 10.37 -2.75 3.60
C GLU A 39 11.41 -1.74 4.09
N ASP A 40 11.29 -0.52 3.64
CA ASP A 40 12.18 0.59 4.01
C ASP A 40 11.43 1.92 3.96
N SER A 41 11.35 2.59 5.09
CA SER A 41 10.64 3.87 5.25
C SER A 41 11.51 5.08 4.89
N THR A 42 12.76 4.86 4.49
CA THR A 42 13.70 5.94 4.19
C THR A 42 13.62 6.36 2.72
N ALA A 43 14.17 7.54 2.43
CA ALA A 43 14.35 8.03 1.05
C ALA A 43 15.63 7.49 0.39
N PHE A 44 16.18 6.34 0.84
CA PHE A 44 17.34 5.73 0.20
C PHE A 44 17.01 5.40 -1.27
N PRO A 45 17.83 5.88 -2.22
CA PRO A 45 17.51 5.76 -3.64
C PRO A 45 17.89 4.39 -4.21
N LYS A 46 17.29 4.05 -5.35
CA LYS A 46 17.65 2.86 -6.16
C LYS A 46 17.49 1.54 -5.41
N VAL A 47 16.50 1.45 -4.52
CA VAL A 47 16.21 0.20 -3.81
C VAL A 47 15.80 -0.89 -4.80
N THR A 48 14.99 -0.54 -5.79
CA THR A 48 14.47 -1.46 -6.81
C THR A 48 15.23 -1.44 -8.13
N ALA A 49 16.26 -0.61 -8.26
CA ALA A 49 17.10 -0.63 -9.43
C ALA A 49 18.03 -1.88 -9.42
N PRO A 50 18.35 -2.46 -10.61
CA PRO A 50 19.29 -3.56 -10.71
C PRO A 50 20.67 -3.22 -10.14
N VAL A 51 21.37 -4.25 -9.62
CA VAL A 51 22.69 -4.07 -8.99
C VAL A 51 23.72 -3.53 -9.99
N GLU A 52 23.60 -3.86 -11.27
CA GLU A 52 24.45 -3.37 -12.36
C GLU A 52 24.35 -1.85 -12.57
N TYR A 53 23.22 -1.24 -12.15
CA TYR A 53 22.98 0.21 -12.19
C TYR A 53 23.14 0.86 -10.82
N ASP A 54 23.92 0.22 -9.94
CA ASP A 54 24.19 0.66 -8.57
C ASP A 54 22.97 0.63 -7.64
N GLY A 55 21.94 -0.16 -7.99
CA GLY A 55 20.78 -0.41 -7.15
C GLY A 55 20.98 -1.51 -6.12
N LEU A 56 20.01 -1.70 -5.24
CA LEU A 56 20.05 -2.79 -4.27
C LEU A 56 19.53 -4.13 -4.84
N GLY A 57 18.81 -4.12 -5.97
CA GLY A 57 18.33 -5.31 -6.65
C GLY A 57 17.09 -5.96 -6.01
N PHE A 58 16.25 -5.19 -5.29
CA PHE A 58 14.92 -5.65 -4.92
C PHE A 58 13.96 -5.53 -6.11
N ASP A 59 12.97 -6.42 -6.18
CA ASP A 59 11.94 -6.38 -7.22
C ASP A 59 10.91 -5.29 -6.93
N TYR A 60 10.55 -5.09 -5.66
CA TYR A 60 9.61 -4.06 -5.22
C TYR A 60 10.04 -3.44 -3.89
N LYS A 61 9.49 -2.25 -3.63
CA LYS A 61 9.58 -1.56 -2.34
C LYS A 61 8.16 -1.23 -1.85
N TRP A 62 7.90 -1.43 -0.56
CA TRP A 62 6.64 -0.97 0.04
C TRP A 62 6.54 0.56 -0.01
N ASP A 63 5.41 1.08 -0.49
CA ASP A 63 5.09 2.50 -0.42
C ASP A 63 4.43 2.83 0.93
N LEU A 64 5.28 2.96 1.95
CA LEU A 64 4.82 3.31 3.29
C LEU A 64 4.30 4.76 3.36
N GLY A 65 4.75 5.65 2.47
CA GLY A 65 4.24 7.01 2.34
C GLY A 65 2.78 7.01 1.89
N TRP A 66 2.48 6.32 0.79
CA TRP A 66 1.12 6.14 0.30
C TRP A 66 0.22 5.52 1.38
N MET A 67 0.68 4.48 2.05
CA MET A 67 -0.08 3.77 3.09
C MET A 67 -0.45 4.69 4.23
N ASN A 68 0.53 5.40 4.81
CA ASN A 68 0.30 6.31 5.93
C ASN A 68 -0.63 7.47 5.55
N ASP A 69 -0.36 8.14 4.43
CA ASP A 69 -1.14 9.30 3.98
C ASP A 69 -2.59 8.92 3.64
N THR A 70 -2.77 7.78 2.96
CA THR A 70 -4.12 7.31 2.58
C THR A 70 -4.93 6.90 3.81
N LEU A 71 -4.35 6.13 4.74
CA LEU A 71 -5.05 5.74 5.97
C LEU A 71 -5.40 6.94 6.83
N ASP A 72 -4.50 7.93 6.92
CA ASP A 72 -4.76 9.16 7.68
C ASP A 72 -5.86 10.02 7.04
N TYR A 73 -5.88 10.12 5.71
CA TYR A 73 -6.98 10.78 5.00
C TYR A 73 -8.34 10.14 5.30
N PHE A 74 -8.45 8.82 5.27
CA PHE A 74 -9.71 8.12 5.54
C PHE A 74 -10.10 8.11 7.03
N ARG A 75 -9.13 8.28 7.93
CA ARG A 75 -9.38 8.49 9.37
C ARG A 75 -9.92 9.88 9.67
N THR A 76 -9.60 10.86 8.84
CA THR A 76 -10.04 12.25 8.97
C THR A 76 -11.54 12.39 8.76
N PRO A 77 -12.27 13.18 9.61
CA PRO A 77 -13.68 13.49 9.38
C PRO A 77 -13.93 14.03 7.97
N PRO A 78 -14.99 13.62 7.25
CA PRO A 78 -15.23 14.07 5.87
C PRO A 78 -15.25 15.59 5.69
N ALA A 79 -15.77 16.35 6.66
CA ALA A 79 -15.80 17.81 6.61
C ALA A 79 -14.40 18.46 6.64
N GLU A 80 -13.39 17.75 7.15
CA GLU A 80 -12.01 18.23 7.29
C GLU A 80 -11.11 17.75 6.14
N ARG A 81 -11.54 16.75 5.35
CA ARG A 81 -10.74 16.14 4.28
C ARG A 81 -10.26 17.12 3.24
N LYS A 82 -10.99 18.19 3.01
CA LYS A 82 -10.58 19.25 2.09
C LYS A 82 -9.24 19.91 2.48
N TYR A 83 -8.90 19.93 3.76
CA TYR A 83 -7.61 20.45 4.25
C TYR A 83 -6.48 19.41 4.17
N HIS A 84 -6.83 18.16 3.88
CA HIS A 84 -5.91 17.02 3.78
C HIS A 84 -5.88 16.40 2.37
N HIS A 85 -6.47 17.09 1.38
CA HIS A 85 -6.63 16.60 0.02
C HIS A 85 -5.31 16.12 -0.61
N GLY A 86 -4.22 16.85 -0.36
CA GLY A 86 -2.89 16.50 -0.85
C GLY A 86 -2.37 15.13 -0.42
N LYS A 87 -2.87 14.55 0.68
CA LYS A 87 -2.46 13.20 1.11
C LYS A 87 -2.79 12.11 0.10
N ILE A 88 -3.85 12.28 -0.68
CA ILE A 88 -4.23 11.33 -1.73
C ILE A 88 -3.39 11.51 -2.99
N THR A 89 -2.94 12.74 -3.29
CA THR A 89 -2.24 13.03 -4.54
C THR A 89 -0.71 12.97 -4.40
N PHE A 90 -0.18 13.07 -3.17
CA PHE A 90 1.24 13.24 -2.90
C PHE A 90 2.08 12.04 -3.35
N SER A 91 1.61 10.81 -3.21
CA SER A 91 2.34 9.61 -3.62
C SER A 91 2.81 9.67 -5.08
N MET A 92 2.01 10.25 -5.97
CA MET A 92 2.35 10.36 -7.38
C MET A 92 3.51 11.34 -7.68
N GLN A 93 3.95 12.14 -6.70
CA GLN A 93 5.13 13.01 -6.83
C GLN A 93 6.43 12.19 -6.85
N TYR A 94 6.44 11.02 -6.22
CA TYR A 94 7.64 10.19 -6.09
C TYR A 94 7.45 8.75 -6.59
N PHE A 95 6.23 8.35 -6.94
CA PHE A 95 5.88 6.97 -7.26
C PHE A 95 6.79 6.33 -8.32
N TYR A 96 7.21 7.09 -9.31
CA TYR A 96 8.07 6.58 -10.39
C TYR A 96 9.57 6.53 -10.06
N ASN A 97 9.97 6.85 -8.83
CA ASN A 97 11.36 6.73 -8.40
C ASN A 97 11.76 5.29 -8.08
N GLU A 98 10.80 4.43 -7.76
CA GLU A 98 11.00 3.03 -7.42
C GLU A 98 9.85 2.17 -7.99
N LEU A 99 10.02 0.86 -7.98
CA LEU A 99 8.93 -0.07 -8.28
C LEU A 99 8.11 -0.30 -6.99
N TYR A 100 7.17 0.60 -6.72
CA TYR A 100 6.40 0.55 -5.49
C TYR A 100 5.30 -0.50 -5.49
N LEU A 101 5.09 -1.12 -4.33
CA LEU A 101 3.97 -1.95 -3.97
C LEU A 101 3.19 -1.25 -2.86
N LEU A 102 1.86 -1.15 -3.02
CA LEU A 102 0.97 -0.49 -2.06
C LEU A 102 0.65 -1.46 -0.92
N PRO A 103 1.24 -1.29 0.28
CA PRO A 103 1.09 -2.25 1.35
C PRO A 103 -0.10 -1.92 2.25
N ILE A 104 -0.95 -2.91 2.47
CA ILE A 104 -1.75 -3.08 3.68
C ILE A 104 -1.31 -4.41 4.26
N SER A 105 -0.31 -4.37 5.13
CA SER A 105 0.34 -5.55 5.67
C SER A 105 -0.28 -5.99 7.02
N HIS A 106 0.34 -6.97 7.66
CA HIS A 106 0.00 -7.34 9.03
C HIS A 106 0.18 -6.17 10.00
N ASP A 107 1.20 -5.34 9.80
CA ASP A 107 1.53 -4.21 10.68
C ASP A 107 0.40 -3.17 10.78
N GLU A 108 -0.45 -3.04 9.76
CA GLU A 108 -1.63 -2.18 9.80
C GLU A 108 -2.82 -2.84 10.51
N ASN A 109 -2.69 -4.10 10.94
CA ASN A 109 -3.79 -4.91 11.48
C ASN A 109 -3.47 -5.56 12.83
N VAL A 110 -2.39 -5.16 13.54
CA VAL A 110 -1.92 -5.80 14.79
C VAL A 110 -1.47 -4.77 15.83
N HIS A 111 -1.19 -5.26 17.03
CA HIS A 111 -0.50 -4.55 18.12
C HIS A 111 -1.19 -3.28 18.60
N GLY A 112 -2.52 -3.26 18.67
CA GLY A 112 -3.31 -2.11 19.13
C GLY A 112 -3.37 -0.97 18.11
N LYS A 113 -2.98 -1.23 16.85
CA LYS A 113 -3.05 -0.24 15.76
C LYS A 113 -4.43 -0.17 15.11
N ALA A 114 -5.34 -1.06 15.48
CA ALA A 114 -6.66 -1.30 14.87
C ALA A 114 -6.56 -1.89 13.45
N THR A 115 -7.62 -2.47 12.93
CA THR A 115 -7.69 -2.98 11.54
C THR A 115 -8.03 -1.86 10.56
N VAL A 116 -7.90 -2.13 9.25
CA VAL A 116 -8.21 -1.14 8.21
C VAL A 116 -9.64 -0.59 8.37
N ILE A 117 -10.63 -1.47 8.55
CA ILE A 117 -12.01 -1.02 8.73
C ILE A 117 -12.19 -0.17 9.99
N GLN A 118 -11.50 -0.49 11.08
CA GLN A 118 -11.56 0.29 12.32
C GLN A 118 -10.94 1.67 12.17
N LYS A 119 -9.92 1.82 11.30
CA LYS A 119 -9.28 3.10 11.00
C LYS A 119 -10.16 4.05 10.19
N MET A 120 -11.18 3.54 9.49
CA MET A 120 -12.13 4.41 8.78
C MET A 120 -12.89 5.29 9.76
N TRP A 121 -13.14 6.55 9.39
CA TRP A 121 -13.86 7.50 10.22
C TRP A 121 -15.32 7.07 10.44
N GLY A 122 -15.89 7.42 11.62
CA GLY A 122 -17.31 7.26 11.95
C GLY A 122 -17.67 5.95 12.60
N ASP A 123 -18.97 5.73 12.78
CA ASP A 123 -19.54 4.55 13.39
C ASP A 123 -19.60 3.37 12.42
N TYR A 124 -19.99 2.20 12.91
CA TYR A 124 -19.98 0.93 12.20
C TYR A 124 -20.51 1.04 10.76
N ASP A 125 -21.72 1.56 10.55
CA ASP A 125 -22.33 1.61 9.22
C ASP A 125 -21.61 2.56 8.26
N VAL A 126 -21.02 3.63 8.79
CA VAL A 126 -20.35 4.67 8.00
C VAL A 126 -18.94 4.23 7.57
N LYS A 127 -18.33 3.29 8.27
CA LYS A 127 -16.99 2.77 7.94
C LYS A 127 -16.94 2.01 6.61
N PHE A 128 -17.95 1.21 6.30
CA PHE A 128 -17.97 0.36 5.11
C PHE A 128 -17.96 1.12 3.78
N PRO A 129 -18.76 2.18 3.57
CA PRO A 129 -18.64 3.00 2.38
C PRO A 129 -17.24 3.61 2.20
N GLN A 130 -16.60 4.00 3.30
CA GLN A 130 -15.25 4.57 3.27
C GLN A 130 -14.20 3.52 2.97
N ALA A 131 -14.31 2.31 3.55
CA ALA A 131 -13.43 1.20 3.23
C ALA A 131 -13.55 0.81 1.74
N ARG A 132 -14.78 0.83 1.17
CA ARG A 132 -14.95 0.63 -0.28
C ARG A 132 -14.21 1.69 -1.10
N ALA A 133 -14.32 2.96 -0.73
CA ALA A 133 -13.60 4.04 -1.41
C ALA A 133 -12.08 3.90 -1.26
N PHE A 134 -11.59 3.52 -0.07
CA PHE A 134 -10.19 3.25 0.19
C PHE A 134 -9.64 2.14 -0.73
N TYR A 135 -10.30 0.97 -0.78
CA TYR A 135 -9.86 -0.13 -1.62
C TYR A 135 -10.04 0.16 -3.12
N MET A 136 -11.10 0.89 -3.51
CA MET A 136 -11.23 1.36 -4.89
C MET A 136 -10.03 2.21 -5.29
N TYR A 137 -9.62 3.16 -4.44
CA TYR A 137 -8.44 3.97 -4.67
C TYR A 137 -7.17 3.12 -4.73
N MET A 138 -6.97 2.21 -3.77
CA MET A 138 -5.83 1.30 -3.76
C MET A 138 -5.72 0.49 -5.07
N TYR A 139 -6.82 -0.10 -5.54
CA TYR A 139 -6.81 -0.97 -6.72
C TYR A 139 -6.73 -0.21 -8.04
N SER A 140 -7.11 1.07 -8.06
CA SER A 140 -6.99 1.93 -9.26
C SER A 140 -5.72 2.79 -9.29
N HIS A 141 -5.04 2.98 -8.16
CA HIS A 141 -3.73 3.65 -8.11
C HIS A 141 -2.66 2.76 -8.76
N PRO A 142 -1.67 3.30 -9.49
CA PRO A 142 -0.54 2.52 -10.00
C PRO A 142 0.20 1.75 -8.91
N GLY A 143 0.84 0.64 -9.26
CA GLY A 143 1.63 -0.19 -8.37
C GLY A 143 0.94 -1.49 -7.95
N LYS A 144 1.71 -2.49 -7.55
CA LYS A 144 1.20 -3.79 -7.07
C LYS A 144 0.49 -3.63 -5.72
N LYS A 145 -0.39 -4.58 -5.41
CA LYS A 145 -1.26 -4.52 -4.22
C LYS A 145 -0.86 -5.59 -3.21
N LEU A 146 -0.78 -5.20 -1.96
CA LEU A 146 -0.66 -6.13 -0.83
C LEU A 146 -1.83 -5.87 0.11
N ASN A 147 -2.76 -6.81 0.18
CA ASN A 147 -3.88 -6.79 1.13
C ASN A 147 -3.74 -7.99 2.08
N PHE A 148 -3.54 -7.70 3.36
CA PHE A 148 -3.37 -8.76 4.36
C PHE A 148 -4.71 -9.40 4.72
N MET A 149 -4.66 -10.70 5.07
CA MET A 149 -5.82 -11.52 5.40
C MET A 149 -6.74 -10.86 6.44
N GLY A 150 -8.05 -10.95 6.21
CA GLY A 150 -9.08 -10.29 7.01
C GLY A 150 -9.51 -8.92 6.47
N GLY A 151 -8.69 -8.27 5.66
CA GLY A 151 -9.03 -7.01 5.00
C GLY A 151 -10.17 -7.17 4.00
N GLU A 152 -10.24 -8.30 3.30
CA GLU A 152 -11.21 -8.61 2.25
C GLU A 152 -12.66 -8.75 2.75
N PHE A 153 -12.87 -9.03 4.03
CA PHE A 153 -14.21 -9.07 4.64
C PHE A 153 -14.36 -8.10 5.83
N ALA A 154 -13.47 -7.13 5.91
CA ALA A 154 -13.49 -6.05 6.90
C ALA A 154 -13.47 -6.57 8.34
N GLN A 155 -12.56 -7.49 8.68
CA GLN A 155 -12.41 -8.02 10.02
C GLN A 155 -12.14 -6.91 11.03
N PHE A 156 -12.90 -6.88 12.13
CA PHE A 156 -12.71 -5.89 13.20
C PHE A 156 -11.63 -6.30 14.20
N ARG A 157 -11.52 -7.60 14.51
CA ARG A 157 -10.47 -8.08 15.39
C ARG A 157 -9.13 -7.99 14.70
N GLU A 158 -8.14 -7.48 15.40
CA GLU A 158 -6.75 -7.50 14.93
C GLU A 158 -6.30 -8.95 14.67
N TRP A 159 -5.38 -9.08 13.72
CA TRP A 159 -4.81 -10.39 13.39
C TRP A 159 -4.04 -10.97 14.59
N ASP A 160 -4.20 -12.26 14.79
CA ASP A 160 -3.61 -13.05 15.85
C ASP A 160 -3.21 -14.41 15.26
N GLU A 161 -1.92 -14.71 15.23
CA GLU A 161 -1.37 -15.93 14.63
C GLU A 161 -1.81 -17.22 15.35
N THR A 162 -2.36 -17.09 16.55
CA THR A 162 -2.84 -18.24 17.35
C THR A 162 -4.32 -18.55 17.10
N ARG A 163 -5.02 -17.77 16.29
CA ARG A 163 -6.46 -17.85 16.10
C ARG A 163 -6.85 -17.83 14.63
N GLU A 164 -7.90 -18.57 14.32
CA GLU A 164 -8.56 -18.47 13.03
C GLU A 164 -9.15 -17.06 12.80
N GLN A 165 -9.28 -16.67 11.51
CA GLN A 165 -10.01 -15.45 11.13
C GLN A 165 -11.48 -15.54 11.54
N ASP A 166 -12.10 -14.40 11.80
CA ASP A 166 -13.48 -14.32 12.31
C ASP A 166 -14.52 -14.52 11.17
N TRP A 167 -14.46 -15.64 10.45
CA TRP A 167 -15.36 -15.94 9.33
C TRP A 167 -16.86 -15.88 9.68
N ASP A 168 -17.21 -16.06 10.97
CA ASP A 168 -18.57 -15.99 11.45
C ASP A 168 -19.20 -14.59 11.35
N ILE A 169 -18.40 -13.54 11.20
CA ILE A 169 -18.90 -12.18 10.99
C ILE A 169 -19.60 -12.00 9.63
N LEU A 170 -19.39 -12.90 8.68
CA LEU A 170 -20.07 -12.89 7.39
C LEU A 170 -21.60 -13.09 7.51
N LYS A 171 -22.11 -13.53 8.66
CA LYS A 171 -23.55 -13.51 8.97
C LYS A 171 -24.14 -12.09 9.04
N TYR A 172 -23.30 -11.07 9.20
CA TYR A 172 -23.75 -9.67 9.22
C TYR A 172 -23.73 -9.08 7.79
N PRO A 173 -24.85 -8.46 7.35
CA PRO A 173 -25.00 -8.05 5.94
C PRO A 173 -23.92 -7.11 5.41
N LEU A 174 -23.37 -6.24 6.25
CA LEU A 174 -22.32 -5.30 5.81
C LEU A 174 -20.99 -6.01 5.51
N HIS A 175 -20.59 -7.00 6.31
CA HIS A 175 -19.41 -7.81 6.07
C HIS A 175 -19.54 -8.69 4.82
N ASP A 176 -20.68 -9.38 4.69
CA ASP A 176 -20.96 -10.21 3.52
C ASP A 176 -21.00 -9.37 2.23
N SER A 177 -21.66 -8.21 2.26
CA SER A 177 -21.68 -7.30 1.10
C SER A 177 -20.30 -6.71 0.80
N PHE A 178 -19.46 -6.54 1.83
CA PHE A 178 -18.09 -6.06 1.64
C PHE A 178 -17.19 -7.11 1.01
N LEU A 179 -17.30 -8.37 1.43
CA LEU A 179 -16.57 -9.48 0.79
C LEU A 179 -16.94 -9.61 -0.70
N ARG A 180 -18.24 -9.50 -1.02
CA ARG A 180 -18.68 -9.51 -2.44
C ARG A 180 -18.09 -8.33 -3.23
N TYR A 181 -18.10 -7.13 -2.62
CA TYR A 181 -17.48 -5.96 -3.23
C TYR A 181 -16.00 -6.19 -3.51
N MET A 182 -15.23 -6.72 -2.53
CA MET A 182 -13.81 -7.00 -2.71
C MET A 182 -13.57 -8.05 -3.79
N THR A 183 -14.39 -9.11 -3.81
CA THR A 183 -14.34 -10.15 -4.87
C THR A 183 -14.54 -9.53 -6.26
N ASP A 184 -15.52 -8.63 -6.42
CA ASP A 184 -15.78 -7.96 -7.70
C ASP A 184 -14.65 -6.99 -8.06
N LEU A 185 -14.10 -6.27 -7.10
CA LEU A 185 -12.99 -5.33 -7.30
C LEU A 185 -11.72 -6.07 -7.74
N GLU A 186 -11.37 -7.18 -7.09
CA GLU A 186 -10.21 -7.99 -7.45
C GLU A 186 -10.38 -8.65 -8.83
N LYS A 187 -11.59 -9.11 -9.12
CA LYS A 187 -11.91 -9.61 -10.46
C LYS A 187 -11.79 -8.52 -11.52
N LEU A 188 -12.28 -7.31 -11.22
CA LEU A 188 -12.11 -6.15 -12.10
C LEU A 188 -10.62 -5.87 -12.34
N TYR A 189 -9.84 -5.78 -11.27
CA TYR A 189 -8.40 -5.53 -11.35
C TYR A 189 -7.68 -6.58 -12.21
N THR A 190 -7.92 -7.86 -11.97
CA THR A 190 -7.23 -8.95 -12.69
C THR A 190 -7.68 -9.13 -14.14
N THR A 191 -8.86 -8.62 -14.51
CA THR A 191 -9.42 -8.77 -15.88
C THR A 191 -9.34 -7.50 -16.73
N ARG A 192 -8.95 -6.34 -16.15
CA ARG A 192 -8.86 -5.07 -16.86
C ARG A 192 -7.41 -4.61 -16.98
N PRO A 193 -6.74 -4.84 -18.12
CA PRO A 193 -5.34 -4.48 -18.32
C PRO A 193 -5.03 -3.02 -18.00
N SER A 194 -5.99 -2.10 -18.20
CA SER A 194 -5.82 -0.67 -17.86
C SER A 194 -5.54 -0.41 -16.37
N LEU A 195 -5.79 -1.37 -15.47
CA LEU A 195 -5.57 -1.22 -14.03
C LEU A 195 -4.20 -1.75 -13.57
N TYR A 196 -3.51 -2.55 -14.40
CA TYR A 196 -2.23 -3.16 -14.01
C TYR A 196 -1.15 -3.13 -15.10
N ASN A 197 -1.52 -2.85 -16.37
CA ASN A 197 -0.55 -2.83 -17.45
C ASN A 197 0.06 -1.44 -17.57
N GLY A 198 1.41 -1.38 -17.55
CA GLY A 198 2.13 -0.11 -17.64
C GLY A 198 2.10 0.75 -16.38
N GLU A 199 1.73 0.19 -15.24
CA GLU A 199 1.58 0.92 -13.97
C GLU A 199 2.87 1.61 -13.48
N TYR A 200 4.05 1.17 -13.96
CA TYR A 200 5.33 1.84 -13.69
C TYR A 200 5.83 2.72 -14.85
N ASN A 201 4.97 2.95 -15.85
CA ASN A 201 5.25 3.90 -16.92
C ASN A 201 4.49 5.21 -16.64
N PRO A 202 5.18 6.36 -16.45
CA PRO A 202 4.54 7.64 -16.15
C PRO A 202 3.56 8.10 -17.23
N ASP A 203 3.72 7.66 -18.48
CA ASP A 203 2.80 7.99 -19.57
C ASP A 203 1.43 7.29 -19.45
N CYS A 204 1.33 6.26 -18.60
CA CYS A 204 0.09 5.50 -18.38
C CYS A 204 -0.79 6.07 -17.26
N PHE A 205 -0.36 7.14 -16.57
CA PHE A 205 -1.15 7.82 -15.55
C PHE A 205 -1.27 9.31 -15.81
N LYS A 206 -2.47 9.86 -15.60
CA LYS A 206 -2.70 11.30 -15.72
C LYS A 206 -3.76 11.76 -14.72
N TRP A 207 -3.43 12.78 -13.94
CA TRP A 207 -4.43 13.51 -13.18
C TRP A 207 -5.37 14.30 -14.10
N ILE A 208 -6.67 14.18 -13.87
CA ILE A 208 -7.74 14.95 -14.55
C ILE A 208 -8.25 16.04 -13.62
N LEU A 209 -8.54 15.70 -12.36
CA LEU A 209 -8.98 16.63 -11.31
C LEU A 209 -8.19 16.33 -10.03
N PRO A 210 -6.96 16.88 -9.88
CA PRO A 210 -6.16 16.66 -8.68
C PRO A 210 -6.54 17.57 -7.51
N ASP A 211 -7.18 18.72 -7.75
CA ASP A 211 -7.29 19.82 -6.77
C ASP A 211 -8.74 20.15 -6.34
N GLU A 212 -9.70 19.27 -6.62
CA GLU A 212 -11.11 19.46 -6.24
C GLU A 212 -11.35 19.14 -4.75
N SER A 213 -10.66 19.91 -3.89
CA SER A 213 -10.60 19.65 -2.44
C SER A 213 -11.93 19.91 -1.73
N GLU A 214 -12.68 20.96 -2.13
CA GLU A 214 -13.95 21.32 -1.48
C GLU A 214 -15.00 20.20 -1.57
N ARG A 215 -14.95 19.41 -2.63
CA ARG A 215 -15.84 18.26 -2.83
C ARG A 215 -15.20 16.92 -2.52
N SER A 216 -13.90 16.91 -2.14
CA SER A 216 -13.11 15.68 -1.95
C SER A 216 -13.22 14.73 -3.14
N VAL A 217 -13.13 15.27 -4.36
CA VAL A 217 -13.22 14.52 -5.63
C VAL A 217 -11.83 14.42 -6.25
N PHE A 218 -11.48 13.22 -6.68
CA PHE A 218 -10.26 12.93 -7.44
C PHE A 218 -10.64 12.24 -8.74
N ALA A 219 -10.06 12.69 -9.87
CA ALA A 219 -10.20 12.00 -11.14
C ALA A 219 -8.82 11.83 -11.80
N TYR A 220 -8.58 10.64 -12.33
CA TYR A 220 -7.33 10.27 -13.02
C TYR A 220 -7.59 9.16 -14.04
#